data_a345c1503a45c72ebb0a68e1d819a888
#
_entry.id   a345c1503a45c72ebb0a68e1d819a888
#
_cell.length_a   1.000
_cell.length_b   1.000
_cell.length_c   1.000
_cell.angle_alpha   90.00
_cell.angle_beta   90.00
_cell.angle_gamma   90.00
#
_symmetry.space_group_name_H-M   'P 1'
#
loop_
_entity.id
_entity.type
_entity.pdbx_description
1 polymer ?
#
loop_
_entity_poly.entity_id
_entity_poly.type
_entity_poly.pdbx_seq_one_letter_code
_entity_poly.pdbx_strand_id
1 'polypeptide(L)'
;MIAINAVDSLQKLWPESHIEKNVANPECFQNEIAGVQIAVKNTGVPMRNCRFAIESSVPVSLRRVGYVPGDFTYHPDSDEYVLGKNLHLFPDPLLPVSTENFVLKGNSLN
;
A
#
# COMPACT_ATOMS: atom_id res chain seq x y z
N MET A 1 -1.37 -12.28 -13.75
CA MET A 1 0.05 -12.05 -13.40
C MET A 1 0.12 -11.29 -12.08
N ILE A 2 1.01 -11.65 -11.23
CA ILE A 2 1.24 -10.97 -9.95
C ILE A 2 2.60 -10.28 -10.00
N ALA A 3 2.62 -9.01 -9.65
CA ALA A 3 3.83 -8.24 -9.46
C ALA A 3 3.91 -7.78 -8.00
N ILE A 4 5.06 -7.94 -7.38
CA ILE A 4 5.31 -7.56 -5.98
C ILE A 4 6.48 -6.59 -5.95
N ASN A 5 6.28 -5.46 -5.30
CA ASN A 5 7.32 -4.45 -5.14
C ASN A 5 7.32 -3.88 -3.71
N ALA A 6 8.51 -3.58 -3.22
CA ALA A 6 8.67 -2.80 -2.01
C ALA A 6 8.78 -1.32 -2.36
N VAL A 7 7.95 -0.50 -1.74
CA VAL A 7 7.91 0.95 -1.97
C VAL A 7 8.06 1.70 -0.64
N ASP A 8 8.44 2.95 -0.73
CA ASP A 8 8.58 3.82 0.43
C ASP A 8 7.27 3.93 1.21
N SER A 9 7.36 3.93 2.54
CA SER A 9 6.20 3.98 3.43
C SER A 9 5.37 5.26 3.30
N LEU A 10 5.94 6.33 2.77
CA LEU A 10 5.26 7.61 2.57
C LEU A 10 4.60 7.73 1.19
N GLN A 11 4.85 6.79 0.30
CA GLN A 11 4.23 6.80 -1.02
C GLN A 11 2.75 6.40 -0.91
N LYS A 12 1.87 7.25 -1.39
CA LYS A 12 0.44 6.94 -1.48
C LYS A 12 0.17 6.07 -2.72
N LEU A 13 -0.46 4.93 -2.51
CA LEU A 13 -0.81 3.99 -3.56
C LEU A 13 -2.32 3.79 -3.61
N TRP A 14 -2.91 4.04 -4.76
CA TRP A 14 -4.33 3.79 -5.02
C TRP A 14 -4.52 2.43 -5.72
N PRO A 15 -5.74 1.88 -5.72
CA PRO A 15 -6.00 0.58 -6.36
C PRO A 15 -5.58 0.49 -7.82
N GLU A 16 -5.63 1.61 -8.54
CA GLU A 16 -5.25 1.72 -9.95
C GLU A 16 -3.79 2.12 -10.17
N SER A 17 -3.05 2.41 -9.11
CA SER A 17 -1.67 2.86 -9.22
C SER A 17 -0.79 1.88 -10.00
N HIS A 18 0.06 2.43 -10.84
CA HIS A 18 1.18 1.69 -11.40
C HIS A 18 2.32 1.64 -10.37
N ILE A 19 2.91 0.47 -10.24
CA ILE A 19 4.09 0.30 -9.39
C ILE A 19 5.31 0.32 -10.30
N GLU A 20 6.12 1.35 -10.18
CA GLU A 20 7.46 1.34 -10.74
C GLU A 20 8.35 0.39 -9.92
N LYS A 21 9.35 -0.19 -10.58
CA LYS A 21 10.34 -1.05 -9.90
C LYS A 21 11.20 -0.21 -8.96
N ASN A 22 10.68 0.13 -7.81
CA ASN A 22 11.45 0.74 -6.74
C ASN A 22 11.67 -0.28 -5.64
N VAL A 23 12.92 -0.53 -5.32
CA VAL A 23 13.28 -1.28 -4.12
C VAL A 23 13.47 -0.26 -3.00
N ALA A 24 12.57 -0.28 -2.04
CA ALA A 24 12.72 0.56 -0.85
C ALA A 24 13.85 -0.01 0.02
N ASN A 25 14.83 0.82 0.32
CA ASN A 25 15.90 0.54 1.28
C ASN A 25 15.78 1.53 2.44
N PRO A 26 14.89 1.30 3.41
CA PRO A 26 14.76 2.20 4.54
C PRO A 26 16.01 2.16 5.41
N GLU A 27 16.48 3.33 5.79
CA GLU A 27 17.55 3.50 6.77
C GLU A 27 16.97 4.08 8.04
N CYS A 28 17.45 3.62 9.20
CA CYS A 28 17.02 4.13 10.48
C CYS A 28 18.14 4.06 11.51
N PHE A 29 18.02 4.87 12.55
CA PHE A 29 18.89 4.79 13.72
C PHE A 29 18.55 3.60 14.59
N GLN A 30 19.44 3.23 15.48
CA GLN A 30 19.18 2.19 16.48
C GLN A 30 17.97 2.57 17.35
N ASN A 31 17.08 1.63 17.62
CA ASN A 31 15.82 1.81 18.36
C ASN A 31 14.77 2.67 17.64
N GLU A 32 14.92 2.92 16.37
CA GLU A 32 13.93 3.60 15.54
C GLU A 32 13.07 2.56 14.79
N ILE A 33 11.81 2.94 14.52
CA ILE A 33 10.91 2.13 13.71
C ILE A 33 11.04 2.58 12.25
N ALA A 34 11.40 1.66 11.36
CA ALA A 34 11.38 1.88 9.92
C ALA A 34 10.15 1.20 9.31
N GLY A 35 9.55 1.85 8.33
CA GLY A 35 8.40 1.33 7.59
C GLY A 35 8.72 1.15 6.10
N VAL A 36 8.14 0.12 5.52
CA VAL A 36 8.14 -0.14 4.08
C VAL A 36 6.77 -0.67 3.68
N GLN A 37 6.32 -0.34 2.49
CA GLN A 37 5.10 -0.90 1.92
C GLN A 37 5.45 -2.03 0.94
N ILE A 38 4.69 -3.11 1.01
CA ILE A 38 4.71 -4.18 0.02
C ILE A 38 3.45 -4.04 -0.82
N ALA A 39 3.63 -3.67 -2.07
CA ALA A 39 2.56 -3.49 -3.03
C ALA A 39 2.44 -4.72 -3.92
N VAL A 40 1.27 -5.35 -3.94
CA VAL A 40 0.98 -6.54 -4.73
C VAL A 40 -0.04 -6.22 -5.81
N LYS A 41 0.40 -6.11 -7.05
CA LYS A 41 -0.49 -5.91 -8.20
C LYS A 41 -0.90 -7.25 -8.77
N ASN A 42 -2.20 -7.50 -8.79
CA ASN A 42 -2.78 -8.66 -9.47
C ASN A 42 -3.55 -8.18 -10.70
N THR A 43 -3.11 -8.58 -11.88
CA THR A 43 -3.75 -8.22 -13.16
C THR A 43 -4.67 -9.31 -13.69
N GLY A 44 -4.92 -10.34 -12.89
CA GLY A 44 -5.80 -11.45 -13.25
C GLY A 44 -7.05 -11.53 -12.39
N VAL A 45 -7.58 -12.74 -12.28
CA VAL A 45 -8.71 -13.03 -11.40
C VAL A 45 -8.33 -12.95 -9.92
N PRO A 46 -9.30 -12.74 -9.02
CA PRO A 46 -9.01 -12.77 -7.58
C PRO A 46 -8.41 -14.11 -7.15
N MET A 47 -7.40 -14.06 -6.29
CA MET A 47 -6.76 -15.23 -5.70
C MET A 47 -7.17 -15.36 -4.25
N ARG A 48 -7.58 -16.55 -3.85
CA ARG A 48 -8.01 -16.88 -2.48
C ARG A 48 -6.95 -17.71 -1.77
N ASN A 49 -7.08 -17.80 -0.47
CA ASN A 49 -6.21 -18.60 0.41
C ASN A 49 -4.72 -18.25 0.25
N CYS A 50 -4.43 -16.97 0.04
CA CYS A 50 -3.07 -16.47 0.01
C CYS A 50 -2.47 -16.39 1.41
N ARG A 51 -1.15 -16.49 1.50
CA ARG A 51 -0.41 -16.41 2.75
C ARG A 51 0.84 -15.56 2.57
N PHE A 52 1.17 -14.76 3.56
CA PHE A 52 2.46 -14.11 3.71
C PHE A 52 3.35 -14.89 4.68
N ALA A 53 4.60 -15.10 4.30
CA ALA A 53 5.65 -15.52 5.21
C ALA A 53 6.69 -14.40 5.31
N ILE A 54 7.10 -14.09 6.53
CA ILE A 54 8.10 -13.06 6.79
C ILE A 54 9.31 -13.71 7.44
N GLU A 55 10.47 -13.54 6.83
CA GLU A 55 11.77 -13.90 7.39
C GLU A 55 12.55 -12.63 7.68
N SER A 56 12.92 -12.42 8.93
CA SER A 56 13.63 -11.21 9.35
C SER A 56 14.50 -11.48 10.56
N SER A 57 15.67 -10.83 10.61
CA SER A 57 16.56 -10.83 11.77
C SER A 57 16.11 -9.84 12.85
N VAL A 58 15.13 -9.00 12.58
CA VAL A 58 14.56 -8.02 13.52
C VAL A 58 13.06 -8.23 13.66
N PRO A 59 12.44 -7.80 14.77
CA PRO A 59 11.00 -7.86 14.94
C PRO A 59 10.27 -7.09 13.84
N VAL A 60 9.25 -7.71 13.26
CA VAL A 60 8.42 -7.12 12.20
C VAL A 60 6.95 -7.20 12.59
N SER A 61 6.20 -6.14 12.40
CA SER A 61 4.75 -6.16 12.46
C SER A 61 4.17 -5.83 11.08
N LEU A 62 3.18 -6.61 10.66
CA LEU A 62 2.48 -6.43 9.40
C LEU A 62 1.16 -5.73 9.63
N ARG A 63 0.87 -4.74 8.77
CA ARG A 63 -0.41 -4.03 8.72
C ARG A 63 -0.87 -3.95 7.28
N ARG A 64 -2.18 -3.91 7.08
CA ARG A 64 -2.76 -3.66 5.77
C ARG A 64 -3.13 -2.20 5.65
N VAL A 65 -2.78 -1.57 4.54
CA VAL A 65 -3.27 -0.24 4.22
C VAL A 65 -4.74 -0.37 3.79
N GLY A 66 -5.63 0.28 4.55
CA GLY A 66 -7.03 0.39 4.21
C GLY A 66 -7.30 1.63 3.35
N TYR A 67 -8.51 1.72 2.80
CA TYR A 67 -8.95 2.86 2.03
C TYR A 67 -10.13 3.52 2.71
N VAL A 68 -10.08 4.84 2.80
CA VAL A 68 -11.17 5.66 3.33
C VAL A 68 -11.85 6.36 2.18
N PRO A 69 -13.17 6.19 1.98
CA PRO A 69 -13.91 6.98 1.02
C PRO A 69 -13.99 8.43 1.50
N GLY A 70 -13.81 9.37 0.58
CA GLY A 70 -13.90 10.78 0.88
C GLY A 70 -14.18 11.60 -0.35
N ASP A 71 -15.06 12.59 -0.20
CA ASP A 71 -15.22 13.66 -1.19
C ASP A 71 -14.24 14.77 -0.83
N PHE A 72 -13.31 14.99 -1.74
CA PHE A 72 -12.33 16.03 -1.57
C PHE A 72 -12.86 17.34 -2.13
N THR A 73 -13.24 18.26 -1.26
CA THR A 73 -13.54 19.65 -1.65
C THR A 73 -12.26 20.46 -1.62
N TYR A 74 -11.88 20.97 -2.76
CA TYR A 74 -10.74 21.88 -2.89
C TYR A 74 -11.20 23.22 -3.46
N HIS A 75 -10.49 24.28 -3.13
CA HIS A 75 -10.71 25.58 -3.72
C HIS A 75 -9.81 25.73 -4.95
N PRO A 76 -10.38 25.92 -6.17
CA PRO A 76 -9.61 25.91 -7.41
C PRO A 76 -8.48 26.94 -7.45
N ASP A 77 -8.66 28.07 -6.76
CA ASP A 77 -7.75 29.20 -6.79
C ASP A 77 -6.63 29.13 -5.74
N SER A 78 -6.70 28.21 -4.79
CA SER A 78 -5.77 28.14 -3.65
C SER A 78 -5.09 26.80 -3.45
N ASP A 79 -5.55 25.74 -4.10
CA ASP A 79 -5.08 24.38 -3.86
C ASP A 79 -4.15 23.89 -4.99
N GLU A 80 -3.03 24.58 -5.18
CA GLU A 80 -2.03 24.26 -6.22
C GLU A 80 -1.36 22.89 -5.98
N TYR A 81 -1.31 22.45 -4.72
CA TYR A 81 -0.59 21.26 -4.32
C TYR A 81 -1.47 20.01 -4.19
N VAL A 82 -2.72 20.07 -4.60
CA VAL A 82 -3.64 18.92 -4.53
C VAL A 82 -3.32 17.94 -5.65
N LEU A 83 -2.93 16.73 -5.25
CA LEU A 83 -2.73 15.60 -6.16
C LEU A 83 -4.03 14.82 -6.33
N GLY A 84 -4.50 14.66 -7.56
CA GLY A 84 -5.61 13.76 -7.87
C GLY A 84 -6.97 14.26 -7.39
N LYS A 85 -7.50 15.26 -8.02
CA LYS A 85 -8.76 15.94 -7.66
C LYS A 85 -10.04 15.09 -7.70
N ASN A 86 -9.99 13.90 -8.30
CA ASN A 86 -11.16 13.01 -8.48
C ASN A 86 -10.97 11.65 -7.77
N LEU A 87 -10.16 11.60 -6.73
CA LEU A 87 -9.94 10.38 -5.98
C LEU A 87 -11.03 10.19 -4.93
N HIS A 88 -11.65 9.01 -4.90
CA HIS A 88 -12.73 8.68 -3.97
C HIS A 88 -12.30 7.78 -2.81
N LEU A 89 -11.17 7.09 -2.96
CA LEU A 89 -10.62 6.19 -1.95
C LEU A 89 -9.20 6.60 -1.61
N PHE A 90 -8.97 6.98 -0.35
CA PHE A 90 -7.66 7.41 0.14
C PHE A 90 -6.98 6.31 0.95
N PRO A 91 -5.76 5.91 0.60
CA PRO A 91 -4.97 4.98 1.41
C PRO A 91 -4.49 5.68 2.67
N ASP A 92 -4.98 5.27 3.82
CA ASP A 92 -4.59 5.93 5.07
C ASP A 92 -4.54 4.98 6.28
N PRO A 93 -5.63 4.31 6.71
CA PRO A 93 -5.59 3.54 7.94
C PRO A 93 -4.72 2.29 7.81
N LEU A 94 -3.94 2.03 8.85
CA LEU A 94 -3.18 0.79 9.01
C LEU A 94 -4.00 -0.21 9.84
N LEU A 95 -4.58 -1.17 9.15
CA LEU A 95 -5.47 -2.16 9.74
C LEU A 95 -4.73 -3.41 10.17
N PRO A 96 -5.18 -4.09 11.24
CA PRO A 96 -4.71 -5.43 11.53
C PRO A 96 -4.94 -6.36 10.34
N VAL A 97 -4.01 -7.26 10.10
CA VAL A 97 -4.13 -8.23 9.02
C VAL A 97 -3.74 -9.63 9.51
N SER A 98 -4.50 -10.63 9.04
CA SER A 98 -4.06 -12.02 9.15
C SER A 98 -3.04 -12.32 8.04
N THR A 99 -1.99 -13.03 8.38
CA THR A 99 -1.00 -13.50 7.40
C THR A 99 -1.46 -14.73 6.62
N GLU A 100 -2.62 -15.28 6.97
CA GLU A 100 -3.18 -16.48 6.35
C GLU A 100 -4.59 -16.24 5.82
N ASN A 101 -4.94 -16.99 4.78
CA ASN A 101 -6.28 -17.02 4.20
C ASN A 101 -6.82 -15.65 3.72
N PHE A 102 -5.95 -14.79 3.23
CA PHE A 102 -6.39 -13.54 2.64
C PHE A 102 -6.66 -13.66 1.14
N VAL A 103 -7.34 -12.68 0.59
CA VAL A 103 -7.72 -12.61 -0.82
C VAL A 103 -6.96 -11.48 -1.51
N LEU A 104 -6.28 -11.79 -2.59
CA LEU A 104 -5.77 -10.78 -3.53
C LEU A 104 -6.87 -10.43 -4.53
N LYS A 105 -7.28 -9.18 -4.53
CA LYS A 105 -8.28 -8.68 -5.48
C LYS A 105 -7.74 -8.74 -6.91
N GLY A 106 -8.59 -9.09 -7.85
CA GLY A 106 -8.24 -9.07 -9.27
C GLY A 106 -8.21 -7.64 -9.84
N ASN A 107 -7.38 -7.44 -10.83
CA ASN A 107 -7.19 -6.15 -11.52
C ASN A 107 -6.98 -4.96 -10.56
N SER A 108 -6.29 -5.19 -9.48
CA SER A 108 -6.12 -4.20 -8.41
C SER A 108 -4.75 -4.30 -7.76
N LEU A 109 -4.37 -3.21 -7.15
CA LEU A 109 -3.30 -3.16 -6.15
C LEU A 109 -3.85 -3.65 -4.80
N ASN A 110 -3.06 -4.46 -4.11
CA ASN A 110 -3.36 -5.03 -2.80
C ASN A 110 -2.27 -4.66 -1.80
#